data_599b554d38036fa56336fbf0be5de9a5
#
_entry.id   599b554d38036fa56336fbf0be5de9a5
#
_cell.length_a   1.000
_cell.length_b   1.000
_cell.length_c   1.000
_cell.angle_alpha   90.00
_cell.angle_beta   90.00
_cell.angle_gamma   90.00
#
_symmetry.space_group_name_H-M   'P 1'
#
loop_
_entity.id
_entity.type
_entity.pdbx_description
1 polymer ?
#
loop_
_entity_poly.entity_id
_entity_poly.type
_entity_poly.pdbx_seq_one_letter_code
_entity_poly.pdbx_strand_id
1 'polypeptide(L)'
;TPSGTMRCFRPVAVKIGVLALQGNVSEHIDAFRLALKKTGQEASSEVFEVRHPADLAGCNALAIPGGESTTISRLIDKNHMYEPIRSFPGGIFATCAGMVLMATQVDDTRIHSLGLIEMKVDRNAFGRQRESFEADLPIKELKGDPFHAIFIRAPVATIIGTGVTVLYRMDQGIVAVEYGKYMALSFHPELSCDTRLHERFLKNLGI
;
A
#
# COMPACT_ATOMS: atom_id res chain seq x y z
N THR A 1 -43.32 30.31 -12.93
CA THR A 1 -42.09 30.14 -12.14
C THR A 1 -41.71 28.68 -12.08
N PRO A 2 -40.61 28.22 -12.75
CA PRO A 2 -40.17 26.84 -12.61
C PRO A 2 -39.27 26.76 -11.36
N SER A 3 -39.70 25.96 -10.39
CA SER A 3 -38.91 25.55 -9.26
C SER A 3 -37.76 24.66 -9.73
N GLY A 4 -36.55 25.22 -9.83
CA GLY A 4 -35.33 24.49 -10.08
C GLY A 4 -35.02 23.60 -8.89
N THR A 5 -35.22 22.32 -9.04
CA THR A 5 -34.72 21.31 -8.11
C THR A 5 -33.20 21.32 -8.18
N MET A 6 -32.59 21.95 -7.20
CA MET A 6 -31.15 21.90 -6.96
C MET A 6 -30.77 20.44 -6.65
N ARG A 7 -30.25 19.70 -7.63
CA ARG A 7 -29.67 18.39 -7.39
C ARG A 7 -28.45 18.62 -6.50
N CYS A 8 -28.57 18.28 -5.23
CA CYS A 8 -27.42 18.10 -4.36
C CYS A 8 -26.55 17.00 -4.98
N PHE A 9 -25.48 17.38 -5.64
CA PHE A 9 -24.38 16.48 -5.93
C PHE A 9 -23.81 16.05 -4.58
N ARG A 10 -24.20 14.87 -4.10
CA ARG A 10 -23.41 14.22 -3.05
C ARG A 10 -22.07 13.86 -3.68
N PRO A 11 -20.94 14.33 -3.13
CA PRO A 11 -19.64 13.89 -3.60
C PRO A 11 -19.59 12.37 -3.52
N VAL A 12 -19.01 11.74 -4.56
CA VAL A 12 -18.81 10.29 -4.58
C VAL A 12 -17.98 9.92 -3.35
N ALA A 13 -18.52 9.07 -2.49
CA ALA A 13 -17.85 8.68 -1.25
C ALA A 13 -16.60 7.87 -1.60
N VAL A 14 -15.43 8.31 -1.14
CA VAL A 14 -14.17 7.57 -1.26
C VAL A 14 -14.14 6.48 -0.21
N LYS A 15 -13.94 5.23 -0.64
CA LYS A 15 -13.83 4.07 0.25
C LYS A 15 -12.45 3.44 0.14
N ILE A 16 -11.75 3.38 1.26
CA ILE A 16 -10.43 2.75 1.37
C ILE A 16 -10.53 1.58 2.33
N GLY A 17 -10.27 0.38 1.82
CA GLY A 17 -10.15 -0.83 2.63
C GLY A 17 -8.73 -1.05 3.12
N VAL A 18 -8.58 -1.60 4.31
CA VAL A 18 -7.30 -2.10 4.83
C VAL A 18 -7.46 -3.58 5.11
N LEU A 19 -6.64 -4.40 4.45
CA LEU A 19 -6.68 -5.86 4.63
C LEU A 19 -6.36 -6.21 6.09
N ALA A 20 -7.34 -6.75 6.80
CA ALA A 20 -7.30 -6.96 8.25
C ALA A 20 -7.20 -8.46 8.59
N LEU A 21 -6.17 -9.13 8.09
CA LEU A 21 -5.88 -10.52 8.36
C LEU A 21 -4.74 -10.67 9.38
N GLN A 22 -3.70 -9.86 9.26
CA GLN A 22 -2.55 -9.82 10.18
C GLN A 22 -1.74 -8.55 9.89
N GLY A 23 -1.06 -8.00 10.91
CA GLY A 23 -0.12 -6.88 10.76
C GLY A 23 -0.66 -5.52 11.22
N ASN A 24 -0.09 -4.44 10.68
CA ASN A 24 -0.31 -3.05 11.13
C ASN A 24 -1.61 -2.43 10.58
N VAL A 25 -2.74 -3.04 10.87
CA VAL A 25 -4.05 -2.65 10.32
C VAL A 25 -4.50 -1.28 10.83
N SER A 26 -4.50 -1.07 12.14
CA SER A 26 -4.94 0.19 12.77
C SER A 26 -4.10 1.37 12.35
N GLU A 27 -2.77 1.20 12.24
CA GLU A 27 -1.83 2.23 11.83
C GLU A 27 -2.09 2.69 10.39
N HIS A 28 -2.41 1.77 9.47
CA HIS A 28 -2.81 2.11 8.10
C HIS A 28 -4.14 2.85 8.04
N ILE A 29 -5.12 2.43 8.84
CA ILE A 29 -6.41 3.13 8.94
C ILE A 29 -6.20 4.58 9.37
N ASP A 30 -5.41 4.80 10.42
CA ASP A 30 -5.12 6.12 10.95
C ASP A 30 -4.34 6.99 9.95
N ALA A 31 -3.35 6.41 9.26
CA ALA A 31 -2.56 7.10 8.24
C ALA A 31 -3.42 7.56 7.06
N PHE A 32 -4.31 6.71 6.54
CA PHE A 32 -5.22 7.10 5.46
C PHE A 32 -6.25 8.13 5.91
N ARG A 33 -6.80 8.02 7.12
CA ARG A 33 -7.68 9.05 7.68
C ARG A 33 -6.98 10.40 7.77
N LEU A 34 -5.73 10.41 8.24
CA LEU A 34 -4.94 11.63 8.32
C LEU A 34 -4.64 12.22 6.93
N ALA A 35 -4.31 11.39 5.94
CA ALA A 35 -4.09 11.82 4.56
C ALA A 35 -5.36 12.44 3.95
N LEU A 36 -6.51 11.80 4.13
CA LEU A 36 -7.81 12.30 3.66
C LEU A 36 -8.20 13.60 4.34
N LYS A 37 -7.90 13.77 5.63
CA LYS A 37 -8.10 15.03 6.35
C LYS A 37 -7.25 16.15 5.78
N LYS A 38 -5.95 15.89 5.52
CA LYS A 38 -5.03 16.88 4.94
C LYS A 38 -5.43 17.31 3.53
N THR A 39 -6.05 16.42 2.76
CA THR A 39 -6.53 16.71 1.40
C THR A 39 -7.97 17.23 1.37
N GLY A 40 -8.61 17.43 2.54
CA GLY A 40 -9.96 18.00 2.64
C GLY A 40 -11.08 17.02 2.27
N GLN A 41 -10.82 15.72 2.27
CA GLN A 41 -11.78 14.69 1.85
C GLN A 41 -12.35 13.86 3.00
N GLU A 42 -12.02 14.18 4.25
CA GLU A 42 -12.42 13.42 5.43
C GLU A 42 -13.94 13.18 5.51
N ALA A 43 -14.74 14.23 5.28
CA ALA A 43 -16.19 14.15 5.41
C ALA A 43 -16.90 13.31 4.34
N SER A 44 -16.23 13.06 3.20
CA SER A 44 -16.75 12.29 2.06
C SER A 44 -16.07 10.95 1.87
N SER A 45 -15.34 10.47 2.88
CA SER A 45 -14.54 9.26 2.79
C SER A 45 -14.77 8.32 3.97
N GLU A 46 -14.49 7.04 3.72
CA GLU A 46 -14.54 5.98 4.71
C GLU A 46 -13.26 5.14 4.61
N VAL A 47 -12.64 4.83 5.75
CA VAL A 47 -11.51 3.91 5.85
C VAL A 47 -11.89 2.79 6.82
N PHE A 48 -11.84 1.55 6.38
CA PHE A 48 -12.35 0.42 7.15
C PHE A 48 -11.55 -0.87 6.92
N GLU A 49 -11.75 -1.83 7.82
CA GLU A 49 -11.13 -3.15 7.73
C GLU A 49 -11.79 -4.02 6.66
N VAL A 50 -10.97 -4.69 5.85
CA VAL A 50 -11.38 -5.71 4.88
C VAL A 50 -10.97 -7.08 5.39
N ARG A 51 -11.93 -7.95 5.62
CA ARG A 51 -11.72 -9.31 6.11
C ARG A 51 -12.28 -10.38 5.18
N HIS A 52 -13.25 -10.02 4.35
CA HIS A 52 -13.98 -10.91 3.48
C HIS A 52 -14.01 -10.36 2.03
N PRO A 53 -14.18 -11.22 1.02
CA PRO A 53 -14.28 -10.77 -0.38
C PRO A 53 -15.35 -9.70 -0.61
N ALA A 54 -16.50 -9.81 0.08
CA ALA A 54 -17.60 -8.85 -0.06
C ALA A 54 -17.23 -7.43 0.40
N ASP A 55 -16.27 -7.29 1.31
CA ASP A 55 -15.81 -5.99 1.84
C ASP A 55 -15.10 -5.15 0.77
N LEU A 56 -14.57 -5.79 -0.29
CA LEU A 56 -13.92 -5.10 -1.40
C LEU A 56 -14.90 -4.37 -2.33
N ALA A 57 -16.17 -4.71 -2.27
CA ALA A 57 -17.17 -4.11 -3.14
C ALA A 57 -17.28 -2.59 -2.90
N GLY A 58 -17.11 -1.83 -3.98
CA GLY A 58 -17.18 -0.37 -3.94
C GLY A 58 -15.97 0.35 -3.34
N CYS A 59 -14.91 -0.38 -2.95
CA CYS A 59 -13.65 0.24 -2.55
C CYS A 59 -12.93 0.88 -3.75
N ASN A 60 -12.37 2.07 -3.53
CA ASN A 60 -11.51 2.76 -4.50
C ASN A 60 -10.05 2.32 -4.36
N ALA A 61 -9.66 1.92 -3.15
CA ALA A 61 -8.30 1.50 -2.84
C ALA A 61 -8.29 0.43 -1.74
N LEU A 62 -7.24 -0.38 -1.75
CA LEU A 62 -6.95 -1.39 -0.73
C LEU A 62 -5.51 -1.19 -0.23
N ALA A 63 -5.33 -1.12 1.08
CA ALA A 63 -4.02 -1.23 1.70
C ALA A 63 -3.73 -2.68 2.11
N ILE A 64 -2.54 -3.17 1.77
CA ILE A 64 -2.02 -4.45 2.26
C ILE A 64 -0.92 -4.15 3.26
N PRO A 65 -1.18 -4.32 4.58
CA PRO A 65 -0.25 -3.95 5.63
C PRO A 65 1.02 -4.79 5.66
N GLY A 66 2.04 -4.26 6.31
CA GLY A 66 3.17 -5.03 6.80
C GLY A 66 2.77 -6.00 7.89
N GLY A 67 3.60 -7.00 8.09
CA GLY A 67 3.42 -8.09 9.04
C GLY A 67 4.34 -9.25 8.64
N GLU A 68 3.92 -10.47 8.87
CA GLU A 68 4.68 -11.66 8.47
C GLU A 68 4.11 -12.19 7.13
N SER A 69 4.92 -12.12 6.06
CA SER A 69 4.46 -12.37 4.68
C SER A 69 3.96 -13.79 4.43
N THR A 70 4.57 -14.81 5.05
CA THR A 70 4.11 -16.20 4.91
C THR A 70 2.76 -16.41 5.60
N THR A 71 2.56 -15.77 6.74
CA THR A 71 1.29 -15.81 7.49
C THR A 71 0.18 -15.09 6.74
N ILE A 72 0.45 -13.88 6.23
CA ILE A 72 -0.54 -13.12 5.46
C ILE A 72 -0.91 -13.87 4.19
N SER A 73 0.06 -14.43 3.45
CA SER A 73 -0.18 -15.24 2.26
C SER A 73 -1.11 -16.42 2.56
N ARG A 74 -0.83 -17.17 3.62
CA ARG A 74 -1.68 -18.29 4.05
C ARG A 74 -3.09 -17.85 4.44
N LEU A 75 -3.22 -16.72 5.12
CA LEU A 75 -4.53 -16.19 5.53
C LEU A 75 -5.34 -15.66 4.33
N ILE A 76 -4.69 -15.07 3.34
CA ILE A 76 -5.33 -14.69 2.08
C ILE A 76 -5.94 -15.92 1.40
N ASP A 77 -5.18 -17.00 1.28
CA ASP A 77 -5.70 -18.25 0.69
C ASP A 77 -6.82 -18.87 1.54
N LYS A 78 -6.63 -18.97 2.85
CA LYS A 78 -7.62 -19.54 3.79
C LYS A 78 -8.95 -18.80 3.77
N ASN A 79 -8.92 -17.48 3.60
CA ASN A 79 -10.13 -16.63 3.58
C ASN A 79 -10.67 -16.40 2.16
N HIS A 80 -10.18 -17.11 1.16
CA HIS A 80 -10.60 -17.01 -0.24
C HIS A 80 -10.46 -15.59 -0.82
N MET A 81 -9.44 -14.85 -0.36
CA MET A 81 -9.18 -13.47 -0.75
C MET A 81 -8.24 -13.34 -1.95
N TYR A 82 -7.54 -14.41 -2.36
CA TYR A 82 -6.50 -14.35 -3.39
C TYR A 82 -7.01 -13.78 -4.71
N GLU A 83 -7.99 -14.42 -5.33
CA GLU A 83 -8.56 -13.95 -6.60
C GLU A 83 -9.34 -12.62 -6.46
N PRO A 84 -10.12 -12.39 -5.39
CA PRO A 84 -10.74 -11.09 -5.16
C PRO A 84 -9.75 -9.92 -5.08
N ILE A 85 -8.60 -10.09 -4.42
CA ILE A 85 -7.56 -9.05 -4.37
C ILE A 85 -6.86 -8.92 -5.73
N ARG A 86 -6.52 -10.04 -6.36
CA ARG A 86 -5.83 -10.05 -7.64
C ARG A 86 -6.64 -9.39 -8.77
N SER A 87 -7.95 -9.57 -8.75
CA SER A 87 -8.89 -8.96 -9.71
C SER A 87 -9.47 -7.62 -9.24
N PHE A 88 -9.01 -7.11 -8.10
CA PHE A 88 -9.52 -5.85 -7.54
C PHE A 88 -9.27 -4.68 -8.50
N PRO A 89 -10.34 -3.93 -8.89
CA PRO A 89 -10.21 -2.88 -9.90
C PRO A 89 -9.59 -1.58 -9.38
N GLY A 90 -9.52 -1.41 -8.07
CA GLY A 90 -8.98 -0.21 -7.42
C GLY A 90 -7.46 -0.20 -7.30
N GLY A 91 -6.93 0.85 -6.68
CA GLY A 91 -5.51 0.95 -6.36
C GLY A 91 -5.12 0.07 -5.17
N ILE A 92 -3.85 -0.35 -5.11
CA ILE A 92 -3.31 -1.09 -3.97
C ILE A 92 -2.08 -0.38 -3.42
N PHE A 93 -2.10 -0.11 -2.12
CA PHE A 93 -1.00 0.44 -1.34
C PHE A 93 -0.44 -0.65 -0.43
N ALA A 94 0.78 -1.11 -0.74
CA ALA A 94 1.37 -2.27 -0.07
C ALA A 94 2.66 -1.90 0.64
N THR A 95 2.83 -2.32 1.90
CA THR A 95 4.01 -2.00 2.71
C THR A 95 4.65 -3.25 3.28
N CYS A 96 5.98 -3.30 3.31
CA CYS A 96 6.78 -4.38 3.87
C CYS A 96 6.33 -5.77 3.36
N ALA A 97 5.67 -6.58 4.18
CA ALA A 97 5.09 -7.85 3.74
C ALA A 97 4.10 -7.69 2.57
N GLY A 98 3.38 -6.57 2.52
CA GLY A 98 2.52 -6.23 1.39
C GLY A 98 3.29 -6.09 0.08
N MET A 99 4.47 -5.45 0.10
CA MET A 99 5.35 -5.38 -1.07
C MET A 99 5.77 -6.77 -1.56
N VAL A 100 6.12 -7.68 -0.64
CA VAL A 100 6.44 -9.07 -0.97
C VAL A 100 5.29 -9.75 -1.71
N LEU A 101 4.05 -9.55 -1.23
CA LEU A 101 2.86 -10.17 -1.83
C LEU A 101 2.51 -9.61 -3.21
N MET A 102 2.92 -8.38 -3.53
CA MET A 102 2.67 -7.76 -4.83
C MET A 102 3.58 -8.29 -5.94
N ALA A 103 4.73 -8.89 -5.60
CA ALA A 103 5.76 -9.30 -6.54
C ALA A 103 5.35 -10.52 -7.37
N THR A 104 5.88 -10.60 -8.62
CA THR A 104 5.77 -11.80 -9.45
C THR A 104 6.73 -12.90 -9.01
N GLN A 105 7.87 -12.55 -8.40
CA GLN A 105 8.87 -13.49 -7.91
C GLN A 105 9.30 -13.16 -6.48
N VAL A 106 9.28 -14.15 -5.62
CA VAL A 106 9.70 -14.07 -4.22
C VAL A 106 10.70 -15.20 -3.92
N ASP A 107 11.68 -14.92 -3.08
CA ASP A 107 12.73 -15.89 -2.66
C ASP A 107 12.23 -16.97 -1.68
N ASP A 108 10.95 -17.05 -1.40
CA ASP A 108 10.35 -18.03 -0.50
C ASP A 108 9.14 -18.71 -1.15
N THR A 109 9.25 -20.03 -1.37
CA THR A 109 8.21 -20.84 -2.04
C THR A 109 6.93 -21.03 -1.23
N ARG A 110 6.93 -20.69 0.06
CA ARG A 110 5.74 -20.73 0.92
C ARG A 110 4.78 -19.58 0.66
N ILE A 111 5.23 -18.56 -0.07
CA ILE A 111 4.44 -17.37 -0.36
C ILE A 111 3.75 -17.54 -1.71
N HIS A 112 2.43 -17.57 -1.68
CA HIS A 112 1.58 -17.46 -2.86
C HIS A 112 1.35 -15.98 -3.15
N SER A 113 2.27 -15.37 -3.90
CA SER A 113 2.20 -13.94 -4.21
C SER A 113 1.11 -13.62 -5.22
N LEU A 114 0.60 -12.38 -5.16
CA LEU A 114 -0.46 -11.91 -6.05
C LEU A 114 0.03 -11.67 -7.50
N GLY A 115 1.32 -11.43 -7.65
CA GLY A 115 1.95 -11.24 -8.97
C GLY A 115 1.43 -10.02 -9.73
N LEU A 116 1.13 -8.91 -9.03
CA LEU A 116 0.55 -7.70 -9.62
C LEU A 116 1.59 -6.70 -10.10
N ILE A 117 2.82 -6.76 -9.59
CA ILE A 117 3.94 -5.92 -10.03
C ILE A 117 5.07 -6.84 -10.48
N GLU A 118 5.52 -6.66 -11.72
CA GLU A 118 6.65 -7.42 -12.26
C GLU A 118 7.95 -7.00 -11.58
N MET A 119 8.28 -7.69 -10.51
CA MET A 119 9.50 -7.51 -9.73
C MET A 119 9.89 -8.79 -9.01
N LYS A 120 11.18 -8.93 -8.73
CA LYS A 120 11.72 -9.95 -7.84
C LYS A 120 12.03 -9.33 -6.49
N VAL A 121 11.53 -9.92 -5.42
CA VAL A 121 11.72 -9.43 -4.05
C VAL A 121 12.55 -10.41 -3.25
N ASP A 122 13.58 -9.88 -2.58
CA ASP A 122 14.38 -10.55 -1.56
C ASP A 122 13.94 -10.09 -0.19
N ARG A 123 13.53 -11.02 0.67
CA ARG A 123 13.03 -10.75 2.02
C ARG A 123 14.13 -10.47 3.05
N ASN A 124 15.38 -10.84 2.76
CA ASN A 124 16.49 -10.83 3.71
C ASN A 124 17.67 -9.94 3.29
N ALA A 125 17.46 -9.00 2.38
CA ALA A 125 18.51 -8.19 1.79
C ALA A 125 19.30 -7.31 2.78
N PHE A 126 18.71 -6.93 3.90
CA PHE A 126 19.38 -6.14 4.94
C PHE A 126 20.15 -7.00 5.95
N GLY A 127 20.11 -8.34 5.83
CA GLY A 127 20.81 -9.28 6.70
C GLY A 127 20.14 -9.47 8.08
N ARG A 128 20.54 -10.55 8.76
CA ARG A 128 19.95 -10.93 10.06
C ARG A 128 20.25 -9.97 11.21
N GLN A 129 21.27 -9.11 11.07
CA GLN A 129 21.71 -8.20 12.12
C GLN A 129 20.99 -6.85 12.12
N ARG A 130 20.27 -6.50 11.04
CA ARG A 130 19.48 -5.28 10.93
C ARG A 130 17.98 -5.60 10.93
N GLU A 131 17.43 -5.88 12.09
CA GLU A 131 16.00 -6.11 12.23
C GLU A 131 15.19 -4.82 12.03
N SER A 132 15.68 -3.70 12.52
CA SER A 132 15.05 -2.40 12.32
C SER A 132 16.09 -1.28 12.23
N PHE A 133 15.76 -0.28 11.40
CA PHE A 133 16.55 0.95 11.27
C PHE A 133 15.69 2.05 10.65
N GLU A 134 16.17 3.27 10.71
CA GLU A 134 15.54 4.45 10.14
C GLU A 134 16.49 5.11 9.15
N ALA A 135 15.94 5.72 8.11
CA ALA A 135 16.71 6.45 7.10
C ALA A 135 15.88 7.60 6.51
N ASP A 136 16.55 8.69 6.20
CA ASP A 136 15.95 9.82 5.50
C ASP A 136 16.12 9.62 3.99
N LEU A 137 15.02 9.49 3.28
CA LEU A 137 14.98 9.20 1.86
C LEU A 137 14.60 10.45 1.06
N PRO A 138 15.55 11.04 0.29
CA PRO A 138 15.24 12.16 -0.61
C PRO A 138 14.49 11.65 -1.86
N ILE A 139 13.22 11.32 -1.70
CA ILE A 139 12.36 10.87 -2.79
C ILE A 139 12.00 12.07 -3.65
N LYS A 140 12.41 12.08 -4.92
CA LYS A 140 12.27 13.22 -5.85
C LYS A 140 10.81 13.63 -6.09
N GLU A 141 9.92 12.66 -6.05
CA GLU A 141 8.48 12.84 -6.29
C GLU A 141 7.75 13.48 -5.10
N LEU A 142 8.40 13.57 -3.95
CA LEU A 142 7.88 14.23 -2.76
C LEU A 142 8.51 15.62 -2.60
N LYS A 143 7.67 16.63 -2.40
CA LYS A 143 8.14 17.98 -2.10
C LYS A 143 8.55 18.13 -0.64
N GLY A 144 9.51 18.99 -0.38
CA GLY A 144 9.99 19.32 0.98
C GLY A 144 11.14 18.43 1.44
N ASP A 145 11.21 18.23 2.74
CA ASP A 145 12.29 17.47 3.37
C ASP A 145 12.32 15.99 2.98
N PRO A 146 13.46 15.29 3.10
CA PRO A 146 13.53 13.85 2.92
C PRO A 146 12.46 13.12 3.72
N PHE A 147 11.93 12.02 3.17
CA PHE A 147 10.97 11.20 3.86
C PHE A 147 11.67 10.35 4.92
N HIS A 148 11.26 10.49 6.18
CA HIS A 148 11.79 9.68 7.27
C HIS A 148 11.16 8.28 7.24
N ALA A 149 11.92 7.30 6.76
CA ALA A 149 11.45 5.93 6.56
C ALA A 149 11.87 5.01 7.71
N ILE A 150 10.91 4.22 8.19
CA ILE A 150 11.09 3.22 9.24
C ILE A 150 11.08 1.85 8.62
N PHE A 151 12.19 1.12 8.72
CA PHE A 151 12.39 -0.22 8.19
C PHE A 151 12.36 -1.24 9.32
N ILE A 152 11.54 -2.27 9.19
CA ILE A 152 11.46 -3.39 10.13
C ILE A 152 11.46 -4.68 9.33
N ARG A 153 12.54 -5.47 9.40
CA ARG A 153 12.73 -6.71 8.61
C ARG A 153 12.35 -6.52 7.14
N ALA A 154 12.80 -5.43 6.57
CA ALA A 154 12.32 -4.96 5.29
C ALA A 154 12.81 -5.81 4.12
N PRO A 155 11.94 -6.06 3.12
CA PRO A 155 12.34 -6.64 1.84
C PRO A 155 12.97 -5.58 0.94
N VAL A 156 13.55 -6.00 -0.16
CA VAL A 156 13.91 -5.11 -1.29
C VAL A 156 13.52 -5.76 -2.61
N ALA A 157 13.21 -4.95 -3.62
CA ALA A 157 13.16 -5.44 -4.99
C ALA A 157 14.57 -5.40 -5.61
N THR A 158 14.96 -6.49 -6.23
CA THR A 158 16.28 -6.65 -6.86
C THR A 158 16.20 -6.51 -8.38
N ILE A 159 15.09 -6.92 -8.97
CA ILE A 159 14.80 -6.82 -10.40
C ILE A 159 13.39 -6.24 -10.55
N ILE A 160 13.23 -5.35 -11.51
CA ILE A 160 11.92 -4.77 -11.86
C ILE A 160 11.68 -4.93 -13.36
N GLY A 161 10.42 -5.10 -13.73
CA GLY A 161 9.96 -5.17 -15.12
C GLY A 161 9.78 -3.80 -15.77
N THR A 162 9.47 -3.84 -17.06
CA THR A 162 9.16 -2.65 -17.85
C THR A 162 7.90 -1.97 -17.31
N GLY A 163 7.93 -0.65 -17.19
CA GLY A 163 6.80 0.15 -16.72
C GLY A 163 6.73 0.31 -15.19
N VAL A 164 7.56 -0.39 -14.43
CA VAL A 164 7.70 -0.17 -12.98
C VAL A 164 8.57 1.05 -12.74
N THR A 165 8.03 2.05 -12.05
CA THR A 165 8.74 3.28 -11.68
C THR A 165 9.40 3.12 -10.32
N VAL A 166 10.71 3.33 -10.25
CA VAL A 166 11.46 3.34 -8.99
C VAL A 166 11.34 4.72 -8.36
N LEU A 167 10.72 4.79 -7.17
CA LEU A 167 10.68 6.01 -6.37
C LEU A 167 11.96 6.19 -5.57
N TYR A 168 12.50 5.12 -5.01
CA TYR A 168 13.76 5.17 -4.29
C TYR A 168 14.52 3.83 -4.31
N ARG A 169 15.85 3.94 -4.41
CA ARG A 169 16.80 2.82 -4.35
C ARG A 169 17.84 3.08 -3.27
N MET A 170 18.09 2.08 -2.45
CA MET A 170 19.21 2.03 -1.50
C MET A 170 20.31 1.09 -2.03
N ASP A 171 21.45 1.02 -1.37
CA ASP A 171 22.55 0.13 -1.77
C ASP A 171 22.12 -1.35 -1.83
N GLN A 172 21.23 -1.78 -0.93
CA GLN A 172 20.74 -3.15 -0.85
C GLN A 172 19.70 -3.48 -1.93
N GLY A 173 19.07 -2.48 -2.53
CA GLY A 173 18.07 -2.66 -3.57
C GLY A 173 16.97 -1.59 -3.57
N ILE A 174 15.91 -1.86 -4.31
CA ILE A 174 14.80 -0.93 -4.49
C ILE A 174 13.82 -1.05 -3.32
N VAL A 175 13.49 0.09 -2.70
CA VAL A 175 12.65 0.15 -1.50
C VAL A 175 11.30 0.84 -1.72
N ALA A 176 11.08 1.47 -2.85
CA ALA A 176 9.83 2.11 -3.20
C ALA A 176 9.59 2.09 -4.70
N VAL A 177 8.42 1.62 -5.12
CA VAL A 177 8.01 1.52 -6.51
C VAL A 177 6.57 1.96 -6.72
N GLU A 178 6.28 2.42 -7.92
CA GLU A 178 4.93 2.63 -8.45
C GLU A 178 4.75 1.82 -9.74
N TYR A 179 3.57 1.26 -9.94
CA TYR A 179 3.18 0.61 -11.18
C TYR A 179 1.68 0.81 -11.42
N GLY A 180 1.35 1.67 -12.39
CA GLY A 180 -0.04 2.03 -12.64
C GLY A 180 -0.71 2.61 -11.39
N LYS A 181 -1.74 1.94 -10.90
CA LYS A 181 -2.49 2.29 -9.68
C LYS A 181 -1.94 1.63 -8.40
N TYR A 182 -0.78 1.00 -8.47
CA TYR A 182 -0.16 0.31 -7.34
C TYR A 182 1.04 1.10 -6.82
N MET A 183 1.20 1.10 -5.50
CA MET A 183 2.40 1.57 -4.82
C MET A 183 2.86 0.50 -3.84
N ALA A 184 4.14 0.14 -3.90
CA ALA A 184 4.73 -0.84 -3.00
C ALA A 184 5.99 -0.28 -2.35
N LEU A 185 6.03 -0.34 -1.02
CA LEU A 185 7.08 0.22 -0.18
C LEU A 185 7.67 -0.87 0.71
N SER A 186 8.99 -0.86 0.85
CA SER A 186 9.73 -1.76 1.72
C SER A 186 9.60 -1.40 3.20
N PHE A 187 9.41 -0.11 3.50
CA PHE A 187 9.32 0.47 4.82
C PHE A 187 7.87 0.70 5.27
N HIS A 188 7.71 1.25 6.47
CA HIS A 188 6.43 1.46 7.14
C HIS A 188 6.05 2.95 7.23
N PRO A 189 5.47 3.56 6.19
CA PRO A 189 5.05 4.97 6.23
C PRO A 189 3.92 5.22 7.23
N GLU A 190 3.16 4.19 7.57
CA GLU A 190 2.07 4.25 8.55
C GLU A 190 2.55 4.45 10.00
N LEU A 191 3.83 4.22 10.27
CA LEU A 191 4.43 4.44 11.60
C LEU A 191 4.96 5.85 11.79
N SER A 192 4.86 6.71 10.78
CA SER A 192 5.22 8.12 10.86
C SER A 192 3.99 9.02 10.70
N CYS A 193 4.11 10.30 11.11
CA CYS A 193 3.06 11.29 10.86
C CYS A 193 3.15 11.91 9.45
N ASP A 194 4.11 11.48 8.64
CA ASP A 194 4.30 11.96 7.28
C ASP A 194 3.42 11.16 6.31
N THR A 195 2.34 11.77 5.86
CA THR A 195 1.36 11.15 4.97
C THR A 195 1.60 11.40 3.48
N ARG A 196 2.73 12.02 3.09
CA ARG A 196 2.99 12.41 1.69
C ARG A 196 2.94 11.24 0.71
N LEU A 197 3.35 10.02 1.11
CA LEU A 197 3.23 8.84 0.25
C LEU A 197 1.79 8.36 0.13
N HIS A 198 1.01 8.38 1.22
CA HIS A 198 -0.42 8.09 1.19
C HIS A 198 -1.17 9.11 0.31
N GLU A 199 -0.88 10.40 0.47
CA GLU A 199 -1.47 11.49 -0.34
C GLU A 199 -1.12 11.33 -1.83
N ARG A 200 0.15 11.01 -2.14
CA ARG A 200 0.58 10.74 -3.50
C ARG A 200 -0.16 9.56 -4.13
N PHE A 201 -0.30 8.47 -3.39
CA PHE A 201 -1.05 7.30 -3.83
C PHE A 201 -2.51 7.66 -4.17
N LEU A 202 -3.20 8.36 -3.28
CA LEU A 202 -4.58 8.80 -3.50
C LEU A 202 -4.68 9.74 -4.72
N LYS A 203 -3.77 10.68 -4.85
CA LYS A 203 -3.70 11.58 -6.00
C LYS A 203 -3.53 10.83 -7.32
N ASN A 204 -2.70 9.79 -7.36
CA ASN A 204 -2.51 8.96 -8.54
C ASN A 204 -3.79 8.20 -8.94
N LEU A 205 -4.72 8.00 -8.01
CA LEU A 205 -6.05 7.42 -8.26
C LEU A 205 -7.11 8.45 -8.64
N GLY A 206 -6.77 9.74 -8.65
CA GLY A 206 -7.71 10.83 -8.90
C GLY A 206 -8.60 11.16 -7.69
N ILE A 207 -8.12 10.83 -6.50
CA ILE A 207 -8.80 11.07 -5.22
C ILE A 207 -8.24 12.33 -4.56
#